data_b0511660a3e9eb0d791802250118964d
#
_entry.id   b0511660a3e9eb0d791802250118964d
#
_cell.length_a   1.000
_cell.length_b   1.000
_cell.length_c   1.000
_cell.angle_alpha   90.00
_cell.angle_beta   90.00
_cell.angle_gamma   90.00
#
_symmetry.space_group_name_H-M   'P 1'
#
loop_
_entity.id
_entity.type
_entity.pdbx_description
1 polymer ?
#
loop_
_entity_poly.entity_id
_entity_poly.type
_entity_poly.pdbx_seq_one_letter_code
_entity_poly.pdbx_strand_id
1 'polypeptide(L)'
;MNKLKNKVAVVTGASKGIGASIAKHFAVEGAKVIVNYATSKEGADKVVKEITDKGGTAIAVQADVSKEADVIRLFEETKKAFGTLDILVNNAVFQQFLPIEQVSVAAFHQHFDVNVLGPILTIQASLKLFGDKGGNIINISSGASKYPLPSASLYSATKAALDAITISLSKELGVKNVRINSILPGATETEGATSAGVTSGSEYEKMFIANTPLGRRGQPEDIAKAAVFLASDDAAWITGEQISVSGGMYGF
;
A
#
# COMPACT_ATOMS: atom_id res chain seq x y z
N MET A 1 -9.66 -13.90 14.69
CA MET A 1 -9.88 -12.45 14.99
C MET A 1 -8.87 -12.00 16.03
N ASN A 2 -8.46 -10.75 15.98
CA ASN A 2 -7.40 -10.14 16.82
C ASN A 2 -5.94 -10.50 16.46
N LYS A 3 -5.66 -10.81 15.21
CA LYS A 3 -4.29 -11.09 14.73
C LYS A 3 -3.33 -9.91 14.89
N LEU A 4 -3.86 -8.68 14.95
CA LEU A 4 -3.10 -7.44 15.09
C LEU A 4 -3.43 -6.70 16.40
N LYS A 5 -3.88 -7.43 17.43
CA LYS A 5 -4.27 -6.86 18.72
C LYS A 5 -3.14 -6.01 19.31
N ASN A 6 -3.47 -4.77 19.67
CA ASN A 6 -2.57 -3.76 20.25
C ASN A 6 -1.43 -3.29 19.32
N LYS A 7 -1.39 -3.70 18.06
CA LYS A 7 -0.45 -3.19 17.07
C LYS A 7 -0.84 -1.78 16.63
N VAL A 8 0.15 -0.97 16.29
CA VAL A 8 -0.03 0.35 15.69
C VAL A 8 0.39 0.28 14.22
N ALA A 9 -0.49 0.71 13.33
CA ALA A 9 -0.26 0.67 11.90
C ALA A 9 -0.40 2.05 11.25
N VAL A 10 0.53 2.40 10.36
CA VAL A 10 0.40 3.51 9.42
C VAL A 10 0.07 2.93 8.05
N VAL A 11 -1.02 3.40 7.44
CA VAL A 11 -1.40 3.05 6.06
C VAL A 11 -1.41 4.31 5.21
N THR A 12 -0.48 4.42 4.25
CA THR A 12 -0.38 5.59 3.39
C THR A 12 -1.42 5.55 2.26
N GLY A 13 -1.97 6.71 1.87
CA GLY A 13 -3.00 6.78 0.83
C GLY A 13 -4.28 6.00 1.18
N ALA A 14 -4.68 6.00 2.46
CA ALA A 14 -5.75 5.17 2.99
C ALA A 14 -7.15 5.81 2.95
N SER A 15 -7.34 6.92 2.22
CA SER A 15 -8.64 7.59 2.10
C SER A 15 -9.64 6.87 1.20
N LYS A 16 -9.21 5.91 0.37
CA LYS A 16 -10.04 5.14 -0.57
C LYS A 16 -9.36 3.85 -1.03
N GLY A 17 -10.09 3.01 -1.77
CA GLY A 17 -9.58 1.83 -2.46
C GLY A 17 -8.90 0.80 -1.55
N ILE A 18 -7.76 0.27 -2.01
CA ILE A 18 -7.00 -0.76 -1.30
C ILE A 18 -6.55 -0.27 0.07
N GLY A 19 -6.00 0.95 0.17
CA GLY A 19 -5.52 1.49 1.45
C GLY A 19 -6.63 1.63 2.50
N ALA A 20 -7.81 2.10 2.11
CA ALA A 20 -8.97 2.18 2.99
C ALA A 20 -9.43 0.79 3.46
N SER A 21 -9.43 -0.20 2.56
CA SER A 21 -9.78 -1.58 2.91
C SER A 21 -8.77 -2.17 3.89
N ILE A 22 -7.46 -1.98 3.66
CA ILE A 22 -6.39 -2.42 4.58
C ILE A 22 -6.58 -1.78 5.96
N ALA A 23 -6.78 -0.45 6.03
CA ALA A 23 -6.98 0.25 7.29
C ALA A 23 -8.16 -0.31 8.09
N LYS A 24 -9.29 -0.57 7.43
CA LYS A 24 -10.49 -1.15 8.05
C LYS A 24 -10.26 -2.58 8.53
N HIS A 25 -9.61 -3.43 7.74
CA HIS A 25 -9.31 -4.81 8.13
C HIS A 25 -8.30 -4.88 9.28
N PHE A 26 -7.29 -4.01 9.28
CA PHE A 26 -6.34 -3.93 10.39
C PHE A 26 -7.03 -3.55 11.69
N ALA A 27 -7.95 -2.58 11.64
CA ALA A 27 -8.74 -2.18 12.81
C ALA A 27 -9.66 -3.32 13.31
N VAL A 28 -10.30 -4.07 12.41
CA VAL A 28 -11.11 -5.26 12.76
C VAL A 28 -10.25 -6.34 13.46
N GLU A 29 -8.97 -6.46 13.08
CA GLU A 29 -8.02 -7.37 13.71
C GLU A 29 -7.34 -6.78 14.96
N GLY A 30 -7.82 -5.62 15.45
CA GLY A 30 -7.44 -5.04 16.74
C GLY A 30 -6.26 -4.07 16.68
N ALA A 31 -5.82 -3.63 15.50
CA ALA A 31 -4.80 -2.60 15.36
C ALA A 31 -5.38 -1.19 15.59
N LYS A 32 -4.55 -0.29 16.10
CA LYS A 32 -4.76 1.16 16.06
C LYS A 32 -4.19 1.69 14.74
N VAL A 33 -4.96 2.45 13.98
CA VAL A 33 -4.61 2.76 12.60
C VAL A 33 -4.48 4.27 12.36
N ILE A 34 -3.35 4.67 11.77
CA ILE A 34 -3.20 5.97 11.13
C ILE A 34 -3.68 5.86 9.69
N VAL A 35 -4.76 6.55 9.37
CA VAL A 35 -5.30 6.69 8.01
C VAL A 35 -4.65 7.91 7.38
N ASN A 36 -3.54 7.71 6.65
CA ASN A 36 -2.88 8.82 5.96
C ASN A 36 -3.58 9.14 4.64
N TYR A 37 -3.65 10.43 4.34
CA TYR A 37 -4.14 10.98 3.07
C TYR A 37 -3.32 12.19 2.64
N ALA A 38 -3.23 12.43 1.34
CA ALA A 38 -2.60 13.65 0.80
C ALA A 38 -3.62 14.79 0.63
N THR A 39 -4.72 14.54 -0.07
CA THR A 39 -5.69 15.56 -0.47
C THR A 39 -7.14 15.27 -0.06
N SER A 40 -7.53 14.00 0.00
CA SER A 40 -8.92 13.60 0.28
C SER A 40 -9.19 13.48 1.78
N LYS A 41 -9.37 14.63 2.46
CA LYS A 41 -9.71 14.65 3.90
C LYS A 41 -11.04 13.96 4.17
N GLU A 42 -12.06 14.27 3.40
CA GLU A 42 -13.41 13.68 3.55
C GLU A 42 -13.38 12.15 3.45
N GLY A 43 -12.62 11.62 2.46
CA GLY A 43 -12.45 10.17 2.31
C GLY A 43 -11.76 9.55 3.53
N ALA A 44 -10.72 10.20 4.06
CA ALA A 44 -10.02 9.71 5.26
C ALA A 44 -10.92 9.76 6.51
N ASP A 45 -11.66 10.86 6.71
CA ASP A 45 -12.60 11.01 7.82
C ASP A 45 -13.71 9.95 7.76
N LYS A 46 -14.21 9.62 6.55
CA LYS A 46 -15.17 8.53 6.35
C LYS A 46 -14.59 7.18 6.78
N VAL A 47 -13.35 6.88 6.38
CA VAL A 47 -12.68 5.63 6.78
C VAL A 47 -12.50 5.56 8.29
N VAL A 48 -12.06 6.66 8.92
CA VAL A 48 -11.93 6.74 10.38
C VAL A 48 -13.27 6.51 11.07
N LYS A 49 -14.33 7.16 10.57
CA LYS A 49 -15.70 6.99 11.11
C LYS A 49 -16.16 5.54 10.99
N GLU A 50 -15.98 4.89 9.84
CA GLU A 50 -16.37 3.49 9.64
C GLU A 50 -15.60 2.52 10.58
N ILE A 51 -14.35 2.85 10.93
CA ILE A 51 -13.55 2.10 11.90
C ILE A 51 -14.08 2.32 13.32
N THR A 52 -14.29 3.57 13.71
CA THR A 52 -14.70 3.93 15.08
C THR A 52 -16.14 3.51 15.40
N ASP A 53 -17.05 3.59 14.43
CA ASP A 53 -18.44 3.09 14.57
C ASP A 53 -18.49 1.57 14.86
N LYS A 54 -17.45 0.83 14.45
CA LYS A 54 -17.29 -0.61 14.73
C LYS A 54 -16.45 -0.91 15.98
N GLY A 55 -16.15 0.13 16.79
CA GLY A 55 -15.37 -0.02 18.03
C GLY A 55 -13.85 -0.10 17.83
N GLY A 56 -13.35 0.10 16.60
CA GLY A 56 -11.92 0.20 16.32
C GLY A 56 -11.33 1.56 16.69
N THR A 57 -10.00 1.69 16.57
CA THR A 57 -9.28 2.93 16.85
C THR A 57 -8.55 3.39 15.59
N ALA A 58 -8.86 4.59 15.12
CA ALA A 58 -8.16 5.20 13.99
C ALA A 58 -8.15 6.73 14.09
N ILE A 59 -7.14 7.36 13.51
CA ILE A 59 -7.09 8.80 13.28
C ILE A 59 -6.65 9.10 11.84
N ALA A 60 -7.13 10.20 11.29
CA ALA A 60 -6.71 10.68 9.98
C ALA A 60 -5.53 11.65 10.13
N VAL A 61 -4.46 11.46 9.34
CA VAL A 61 -3.29 12.36 9.32
C VAL A 61 -2.96 12.73 7.88
N GLN A 62 -2.97 14.05 7.62
CA GLN A 62 -2.60 14.58 6.31
C GLN A 62 -1.07 14.57 6.15
N ALA A 63 -0.59 13.95 5.06
CA ALA A 63 0.81 14.06 4.61
C ALA A 63 0.91 13.64 3.14
N ASP A 64 1.66 14.40 2.36
CA ASP A 64 2.11 14.03 1.03
C ASP A 64 3.43 13.24 1.19
N VAL A 65 3.41 11.95 0.88
CA VAL A 65 4.57 11.06 1.08
C VAL A 65 5.77 11.43 0.22
N SER A 66 5.59 12.21 -0.85
CA SER A 66 6.68 12.71 -1.68
C SER A 66 7.47 13.86 -1.02
N LYS A 67 6.99 14.37 0.14
CA LYS A 67 7.58 15.49 0.86
C LYS A 67 8.15 15.06 2.20
N GLU A 68 9.44 15.16 2.37
CA GLU A 68 10.14 14.72 3.59
C GLU A 68 9.56 15.36 4.86
N ALA A 69 9.29 16.67 4.85
CA ALA A 69 8.71 17.37 6.00
C ALA A 69 7.33 16.84 6.39
N ASP A 70 6.51 16.46 5.41
CA ASP A 70 5.19 15.87 5.66
C ASP A 70 5.32 14.45 6.24
N VAL A 71 6.28 13.67 5.74
CA VAL A 71 6.56 12.33 6.28
C VAL A 71 7.05 12.43 7.73
N ILE A 72 7.98 13.34 8.03
CA ILE A 72 8.43 13.56 9.41
C ILE A 72 7.23 13.86 10.32
N ARG A 73 6.38 14.81 9.93
CA ARG A 73 5.17 15.18 10.69
C ARG A 73 4.21 13.99 10.86
N LEU A 74 4.01 13.16 9.82
CA LEU A 74 3.16 11.96 9.89
C LEU A 74 3.60 11.02 11.02
N PHE A 75 4.90 10.76 11.13
CA PHE A 75 5.43 9.85 12.14
C PHE A 75 5.52 10.49 13.52
N GLU A 76 5.69 11.82 13.63
CA GLU A 76 5.56 12.56 14.89
C GLU A 76 4.14 12.49 15.43
N GLU A 77 3.12 12.72 14.60
CA GLU A 77 1.72 12.57 14.99
C GLU A 77 1.37 11.11 15.34
N THR A 78 1.96 10.14 14.65
CA THR A 78 1.82 8.72 15.00
C THR A 78 2.37 8.45 16.42
N LYS A 79 3.58 8.93 16.70
CA LYS A 79 4.22 8.81 18.02
C LYS A 79 3.41 9.49 19.11
N LYS A 80 2.92 10.69 18.85
CA LYS A 80 2.09 11.45 19.78
C LYS A 80 0.77 10.75 20.10
N ALA A 81 0.13 10.15 19.10
CA ALA A 81 -1.16 9.48 19.27
C ALA A 81 -1.04 8.11 19.95
N PHE A 82 -0.02 7.33 19.61
CA PHE A 82 0.04 5.91 19.97
C PHE A 82 1.36 5.47 20.61
N GLY A 83 2.38 6.32 20.65
CA GLY A 83 3.66 6.08 21.34
C GLY A 83 4.66 5.21 20.57
N THR A 84 4.20 4.37 19.64
CA THR A 84 5.00 3.39 18.91
C THR A 84 4.48 3.17 17.49
N LEU A 85 5.20 2.36 16.72
CA LEU A 85 4.76 1.81 15.44
C LEU A 85 5.14 0.33 15.38
N ASP A 86 4.27 -0.50 14.81
CA ASP A 86 4.53 -1.91 14.55
C ASP A 86 4.46 -2.24 13.05
N ILE A 87 3.60 -1.54 12.30
CA ILE A 87 3.30 -1.87 10.90
C ILE A 87 3.27 -0.61 10.05
N LEU A 88 4.02 -0.63 8.94
CA LEU A 88 3.94 0.37 7.87
C LEU A 88 3.38 -0.27 6.61
N VAL A 89 2.34 0.32 6.02
CA VAL A 89 1.84 -0.05 4.69
C VAL A 89 2.06 1.11 3.72
N ASN A 90 2.97 0.95 2.79
CA ASN A 90 3.21 1.87 1.68
C ASN A 90 2.21 1.57 0.55
N ASN A 91 1.08 2.27 0.57
CA ASN A 91 0.01 2.12 -0.42
C ASN A 91 -0.23 3.40 -1.24
N ALA A 92 0.19 4.58 -0.77
CA ALA A 92 0.08 5.80 -1.54
C ALA A 92 0.70 5.62 -2.94
N VAL A 93 -0.01 6.06 -3.97
CA VAL A 93 0.39 5.86 -5.36
C VAL A 93 -0.04 7.02 -6.24
N PHE A 94 0.81 7.39 -7.18
CA PHE A 94 0.46 8.16 -8.37
C PHE A 94 0.49 7.22 -9.58
N GLN A 95 -0.56 7.26 -10.39
CA GLN A 95 -0.71 6.43 -11.57
C GLN A 95 -1.28 7.27 -12.71
N GLN A 96 -0.55 7.33 -13.80
CA GLN A 96 -0.99 7.90 -15.06
C GLN A 96 -0.43 7.04 -16.21
N PHE A 97 -1.28 6.66 -17.14
CA PHE A 97 -0.87 5.94 -18.35
C PHE A 97 -0.61 6.93 -19.46
N LEU A 98 0.60 6.90 -20.00
CA LEU A 98 1.07 7.80 -21.04
C LEU A 98 1.85 7.02 -22.11
N PRO A 99 1.52 7.16 -23.41
CA PRO A 99 2.43 6.74 -24.47
C PRO A 99 3.81 7.38 -24.27
N ILE A 100 4.87 6.70 -24.71
CA ILE A 100 6.25 7.15 -24.42
C ILE A 100 6.53 8.56 -24.93
N GLU A 101 5.91 8.95 -26.04
CA GLU A 101 6.07 10.25 -26.68
C GLU A 101 5.45 11.39 -25.84
N GLN A 102 4.55 11.07 -24.90
CA GLN A 102 3.89 12.03 -24.03
C GLN A 102 4.51 12.09 -22.63
N VAL A 103 5.52 11.26 -22.36
CA VAL A 103 6.20 11.26 -21.07
C VAL A 103 7.03 12.55 -20.92
N SER A 104 6.66 13.37 -19.95
CA SER A 104 7.40 14.59 -19.58
C SER A 104 8.27 14.37 -18.35
N VAL A 105 9.25 15.25 -18.14
CA VAL A 105 10.07 15.29 -16.92
C VAL A 105 9.18 15.46 -15.69
N ALA A 106 8.14 16.29 -15.76
CA ALA A 106 7.20 16.47 -14.67
C ALA A 106 6.42 15.19 -14.33
N ALA A 107 5.95 14.45 -15.36
CA ALA A 107 5.30 13.16 -15.17
C ALA A 107 6.24 12.12 -14.55
N PHE A 108 7.52 12.12 -14.96
CA PHE A 108 8.55 11.26 -14.37
C PHE A 108 8.71 11.56 -12.87
N HIS A 109 8.95 12.80 -12.50
CA HIS A 109 9.10 13.20 -11.09
C HIS A 109 7.87 12.83 -10.29
N GLN A 110 6.66 13.12 -10.79
CA GLN A 110 5.43 12.81 -10.06
C GLN A 110 5.27 11.31 -9.76
N HIS A 111 5.63 10.44 -10.73
CA HIS A 111 5.61 8.99 -10.52
C HIS A 111 6.70 8.55 -9.53
N PHE A 112 7.94 8.98 -9.71
CA PHE A 112 9.05 8.50 -8.89
C PHE A 112 9.04 9.09 -7.49
N ASP A 113 8.67 10.37 -7.34
CA ASP A 113 8.62 11.02 -6.03
C ASP A 113 7.54 10.39 -5.12
N VAL A 114 6.36 10.07 -5.68
CA VAL A 114 5.30 9.42 -4.88
C VAL A 114 5.56 7.93 -4.69
N ASN A 115 5.90 7.20 -5.77
CA ASN A 115 5.88 5.73 -5.76
C ASN A 115 7.21 5.10 -5.33
N VAL A 116 8.31 5.85 -5.33
CA VAL A 116 9.65 5.34 -4.99
C VAL A 116 10.25 6.13 -3.82
N LEU A 117 10.41 7.45 -3.96
CA LEU A 117 10.94 8.28 -2.88
C LEU A 117 10.04 8.25 -1.64
N GLY A 118 8.71 8.34 -1.82
CA GLY A 118 7.75 8.26 -0.73
C GLY A 118 7.92 7.02 0.16
N PRO A 119 7.90 5.79 -0.39
CA PRO A 119 8.23 4.58 0.36
C PRO A 119 9.60 4.61 1.06
N ILE A 120 10.64 5.14 0.42
CA ILE A 120 11.96 5.27 1.07
C ILE A 120 11.88 6.17 2.30
N LEU A 121 11.27 7.35 2.17
CA LEU A 121 11.12 8.32 3.28
C LEU A 121 10.29 7.73 4.43
N THR A 122 9.15 7.08 4.12
CA THR A 122 8.29 6.48 5.13
C THR A 122 8.97 5.29 5.83
N ILE A 123 9.75 4.47 5.11
CA ILE A 123 10.56 3.40 5.70
C ILE A 123 11.60 4.00 6.65
N GLN A 124 12.38 4.99 6.22
CA GLN A 124 13.38 5.65 7.07
C GLN A 124 12.78 6.22 8.35
N ALA A 125 11.61 6.85 8.27
CA ALA A 125 10.90 7.39 9.43
C ALA A 125 10.37 6.27 10.34
N SER A 126 9.83 5.18 9.76
CA SER A 126 9.31 4.04 10.51
C SER A 126 10.39 3.33 11.33
N LEU A 127 11.60 3.19 10.80
CA LEU A 127 12.72 2.57 11.50
C LEU A 127 13.11 3.29 12.80
N LYS A 128 12.84 4.60 12.89
CA LYS A 128 13.08 5.39 14.11
C LYS A 128 11.98 5.19 15.17
N LEU A 129 10.85 4.60 14.77
CA LEU A 129 9.67 4.46 15.62
C LEU A 129 9.33 2.99 15.95
N PHE A 130 9.86 2.04 15.19
CA PHE A 130 9.81 0.62 15.55
C PHE A 130 10.59 0.41 16.84
N GLY A 131 10.00 -0.34 17.78
CA GLY A 131 10.65 -0.69 19.03
C GLY A 131 11.65 -1.84 18.88
N ASP A 132 12.22 -2.30 20.01
CA ASP A 132 13.22 -3.38 20.05
C ASP A 132 12.71 -4.72 19.48
N LYS A 133 11.40 -4.90 19.41
CA LYS A 133 10.77 -6.08 18.80
C LYS A 133 10.81 -6.08 17.28
N GLY A 134 11.30 -5.00 16.66
CA GLY A 134 11.29 -4.80 15.23
C GLY A 134 9.93 -4.33 14.71
N GLY A 135 9.67 -4.56 13.42
CA GLY A 135 8.45 -4.09 12.75
C GLY A 135 8.11 -4.88 11.48
N ASN A 136 7.03 -4.47 10.86
CA ASN A 136 6.58 -5.05 9.60
C ASN A 136 6.30 -3.96 8.57
N ILE A 137 6.84 -4.12 7.38
CA ILE A 137 6.65 -3.21 6.24
C ILE A 137 5.97 -3.98 5.10
N ILE A 138 4.90 -3.44 4.58
CA ILE A 138 4.19 -3.98 3.42
C ILE A 138 4.14 -2.92 2.33
N ASN A 139 4.76 -3.21 1.19
CA ASN A 139 4.72 -2.36 0.01
C ASN A 139 3.61 -2.84 -0.93
N ILE A 140 2.65 -1.99 -1.25
CA ILE A 140 1.65 -2.29 -2.28
C ILE A 140 2.28 -1.95 -3.63
N SER A 141 2.80 -2.98 -4.27
CA SER A 141 3.36 -2.95 -5.61
C SER A 141 2.26 -3.10 -6.69
N SER A 142 2.52 -3.88 -7.73
CA SER A 142 1.55 -4.18 -8.78
C SER A 142 2.05 -5.37 -9.61
N GLY A 143 1.14 -6.15 -10.18
CA GLY A 143 1.50 -7.10 -11.23
C GLY A 143 2.19 -6.45 -12.44
N ALA A 144 1.94 -5.15 -12.66
CA ALA A 144 2.62 -4.38 -13.71
C ALA A 144 4.14 -4.24 -13.51
N SER A 145 4.69 -4.55 -12.33
CA SER A 145 6.14 -4.64 -12.11
C SER A 145 6.77 -5.80 -12.87
N LYS A 146 6.03 -6.88 -13.10
CA LYS A 146 6.46 -8.10 -13.79
C LYS A 146 5.91 -8.19 -15.22
N TYR A 147 4.69 -7.70 -15.42
CA TYR A 147 3.95 -7.74 -16.68
C TYR A 147 3.50 -6.32 -17.07
N PRO A 148 4.42 -5.48 -17.57
CA PRO A 148 4.10 -4.09 -17.96
C PRO A 148 3.06 -4.06 -19.09
N LEU A 149 2.12 -3.11 -18.97
CA LEU A 149 1.14 -2.85 -20.02
C LEU A 149 1.63 -1.71 -20.93
N PRO A 150 1.16 -1.65 -22.19
CA PRO A 150 1.36 -0.47 -23.03
C PRO A 150 0.97 0.82 -22.30
N SER A 151 1.67 1.91 -22.56
CA SER A 151 1.48 3.23 -21.92
C SER A 151 1.71 3.27 -20.40
N ALA A 152 2.16 2.19 -19.77
CA ALA A 152 2.40 2.09 -18.34
C ALA A 152 3.89 2.14 -17.95
N SER A 153 4.78 2.59 -18.85
CA SER A 153 6.24 2.49 -18.66
C SER A 153 6.73 3.11 -17.35
N LEU A 154 6.33 4.35 -17.04
CA LEU A 154 6.71 5.00 -15.78
C LEU A 154 6.14 4.28 -14.56
N TYR A 155 4.86 3.97 -14.58
CA TYR A 155 4.20 3.28 -13.48
C TYR A 155 4.85 1.92 -13.20
N SER A 156 5.04 1.12 -14.24
CA SER A 156 5.67 -0.21 -14.13
C SER A 156 7.11 -0.11 -13.62
N ALA A 157 7.89 0.87 -14.12
CA ALA A 157 9.25 1.12 -13.65
C ALA A 157 9.28 1.45 -12.15
N THR A 158 8.36 2.31 -11.66
CA THR A 158 8.30 2.62 -10.22
C THR A 158 7.93 1.41 -9.37
N LYS A 159 7.05 0.53 -9.85
CA LYS A 159 6.66 -0.68 -9.12
C LYS A 159 7.77 -1.74 -9.14
N ALA A 160 8.50 -1.88 -10.23
CA ALA A 160 9.69 -2.72 -10.30
C ALA A 160 10.82 -2.18 -9.36
N ALA A 161 11.01 -0.86 -9.29
CA ALA A 161 11.93 -0.25 -8.34
C ALA A 161 11.53 -0.55 -6.88
N LEU A 162 10.24 -0.44 -6.55
CA LEU A 162 9.73 -0.74 -5.21
C LEU A 162 9.95 -2.23 -4.83
N ASP A 163 9.78 -3.14 -5.78
CA ASP A 163 10.05 -4.57 -5.60
C ASP A 163 11.54 -4.83 -5.34
N ALA A 164 12.43 -4.18 -6.08
CA ALA A 164 13.89 -4.28 -5.87
C ALA A 164 14.29 -3.72 -4.48
N ILE A 165 13.72 -2.58 -4.07
CA ILE A 165 13.90 -2.00 -2.74
C ILE A 165 13.45 -2.99 -1.66
N THR A 166 12.30 -3.66 -1.84
CA THR A 166 11.79 -4.66 -0.90
C THR A 166 12.80 -5.79 -0.68
N ILE A 167 13.35 -6.36 -1.76
CA ILE A 167 14.33 -7.44 -1.68
C ILE A 167 15.63 -6.97 -1.01
N SER A 168 16.14 -5.80 -1.39
CA SER A 168 17.37 -5.26 -0.81
C SER A 168 17.22 -5.02 0.70
N LEU A 169 16.17 -4.30 1.08
CA LEU A 169 15.93 -3.94 2.48
C LEU A 169 15.58 -5.15 3.35
N SER A 170 15.04 -6.24 2.81
CA SER A 170 14.81 -7.47 3.60
C SER A 170 16.11 -8.04 4.16
N LYS A 171 17.21 -7.91 3.40
CA LYS A 171 18.54 -8.36 3.81
C LYS A 171 19.21 -7.42 4.81
N GLU A 172 18.96 -6.11 4.69
CA GLU A 172 19.52 -5.09 5.59
C GLU A 172 18.79 -5.03 6.93
N LEU A 173 17.45 -5.23 6.92
CA LEU A 173 16.61 -4.98 8.07
C LEU A 173 16.33 -6.24 8.90
N GLY A 174 16.63 -7.43 8.40
CA GLY A 174 16.43 -8.69 9.11
C GLY A 174 17.14 -8.74 10.46
N VAL A 175 18.35 -8.19 10.57
CA VAL A 175 19.12 -8.09 11.83
C VAL A 175 18.46 -7.18 12.87
N LYS A 176 17.48 -6.36 12.45
CA LYS A 176 16.68 -5.48 13.31
C LYS A 176 15.29 -6.07 13.60
N ASN A 177 15.06 -7.34 13.27
CA ASN A 177 13.74 -7.98 13.35
C ASN A 177 12.65 -7.24 12.55
N VAL A 178 13.01 -6.56 11.45
CA VAL A 178 12.05 -5.90 10.58
C VAL A 178 11.85 -6.77 9.34
N ARG A 179 10.60 -7.19 9.12
CA ARG A 179 10.18 -7.90 7.91
C ARG A 179 9.67 -6.87 6.88
N ILE A 180 9.97 -7.08 5.62
CA ILE A 180 9.49 -6.25 4.52
C ILE A 180 9.10 -7.13 3.34
N ASN A 181 7.86 -6.96 2.84
CA ASN A 181 7.33 -7.72 1.71
C ASN A 181 6.54 -6.82 0.76
N SER A 182 6.41 -7.23 -0.49
CA SER A 182 5.52 -6.60 -1.47
C SER A 182 4.26 -7.45 -1.69
N ILE A 183 3.10 -6.80 -1.80
CA ILE A 183 1.91 -7.39 -2.39
C ILE A 183 1.80 -6.85 -3.83
N LEU A 184 1.56 -7.74 -4.79
CA LEU A 184 1.36 -7.41 -6.20
C LEU A 184 -0.11 -7.65 -6.56
N PRO A 185 -0.97 -6.63 -6.43
CA PRO A 185 -2.36 -6.75 -6.85
C PRO A 185 -2.51 -6.99 -8.34
N GLY A 186 -3.50 -7.80 -8.72
CA GLY A 186 -4.06 -7.84 -10.05
C GLY A 186 -5.03 -6.68 -10.30
N ALA A 187 -5.81 -6.79 -11.38
CA ALA A 187 -6.85 -5.81 -11.70
C ALA A 187 -7.90 -5.78 -10.57
N THR A 188 -7.83 -4.73 -9.75
CA THR A 188 -8.67 -4.57 -8.56
C THR A 188 -9.67 -3.43 -8.76
N GLU A 189 -10.91 -3.61 -8.34
CA GLU A 189 -11.94 -2.58 -8.35
C GLU A 189 -11.63 -1.50 -7.32
N THR A 190 -11.29 -0.31 -7.82
CA THR A 190 -11.01 0.86 -6.99
C THR A 190 -11.46 2.12 -7.70
N GLU A 191 -11.68 3.19 -6.97
CA GLU A 191 -11.97 4.50 -7.55
C GLU A 191 -10.83 4.97 -8.46
N GLY A 192 -9.59 4.58 -8.15
CA GLY A 192 -8.42 4.86 -9.00
C GLY A 192 -8.48 4.13 -10.34
N ALA A 193 -8.88 2.86 -10.35
CA ALA A 193 -9.07 2.10 -11.58
C ALA A 193 -10.21 2.67 -12.44
N THR A 194 -11.32 3.06 -11.80
CA THR A 194 -12.44 3.72 -12.47
C THR A 194 -12.02 5.04 -13.12
N SER A 195 -11.24 5.86 -12.40
CA SER A 195 -10.69 7.13 -12.94
C SER A 195 -9.70 6.91 -14.09
N ALA A 196 -9.04 5.74 -14.15
CA ALA A 196 -8.17 5.33 -15.24
C ALA A 196 -8.92 4.66 -16.42
N GLY A 197 -10.26 4.70 -16.44
CA GLY A 197 -11.10 4.20 -17.52
C GLY A 197 -11.50 2.72 -17.40
N VAL A 198 -11.14 2.02 -16.32
CA VAL A 198 -11.56 0.64 -16.08
C VAL A 198 -12.91 0.65 -15.37
N THR A 199 -13.95 0.99 -16.13
CA THR A 199 -15.34 1.03 -15.64
C THR A 199 -16.05 -0.30 -15.89
N SER A 200 -17.15 -0.52 -15.17
CA SER A 200 -17.99 -1.72 -15.35
C SER A 200 -18.51 -1.81 -16.78
N GLY A 201 -18.33 -2.99 -17.43
CA GLY A 201 -18.70 -3.25 -18.81
C GLY A 201 -17.71 -2.75 -19.85
N SER A 202 -16.63 -2.05 -19.46
CA SER A 202 -15.61 -1.58 -20.41
C SER A 202 -14.82 -2.73 -21.03
N GLU A 203 -14.25 -2.50 -22.23
CA GLU A 203 -13.39 -3.47 -22.89
C GLU A 203 -12.14 -3.81 -22.05
N TYR A 204 -11.61 -2.84 -21.30
CA TYR A 204 -10.52 -3.09 -20.36
C TYR A 204 -10.95 -4.05 -19.24
N GLU A 205 -12.15 -3.88 -18.68
CA GLU A 205 -12.65 -4.80 -17.66
C GLU A 205 -12.81 -6.22 -18.22
N LYS A 206 -13.44 -6.36 -19.39
CA LYS A 206 -13.60 -7.66 -20.06
C LYS A 206 -12.25 -8.33 -20.32
N MET A 207 -11.26 -7.57 -20.79
CA MET A 207 -9.90 -8.05 -21.02
C MET A 207 -9.26 -8.54 -19.70
N PHE A 208 -9.37 -7.77 -18.61
CA PHE A 208 -8.83 -8.17 -17.32
C PHE A 208 -9.50 -9.42 -16.78
N ILE A 209 -10.82 -9.52 -16.86
CA ILE A 209 -11.56 -10.71 -16.42
C ILE A 209 -11.16 -11.94 -17.24
N ALA A 210 -11.07 -11.80 -18.58
CA ALA A 210 -10.69 -12.90 -19.46
C ALA A 210 -9.27 -13.43 -19.18
N ASN A 211 -8.36 -12.57 -18.70
CA ASN A 211 -7.00 -12.94 -18.33
C ASN A 211 -6.84 -13.31 -16.83
N THR A 212 -7.93 -13.36 -16.07
CA THR A 212 -7.91 -13.73 -14.65
C THR A 212 -8.51 -15.12 -14.47
N PRO A 213 -7.73 -16.16 -14.12
CA PRO A 213 -8.23 -17.52 -13.94
C PRO A 213 -9.42 -17.64 -12.98
N LEU A 214 -9.49 -16.81 -11.92
CA LEU A 214 -10.65 -16.79 -11.01
C LEU A 214 -11.88 -16.08 -11.59
N GLY A 215 -11.86 -15.64 -12.86
CA GLY A 215 -13.01 -15.15 -13.61
C GLY A 215 -13.61 -13.84 -13.11
N ARG A 216 -12.89 -13.05 -12.32
CA ARG A 216 -13.36 -11.77 -11.80
C ARG A 216 -12.20 -10.79 -11.55
N ARG A 217 -12.51 -9.51 -11.45
CA ARG A 217 -11.60 -8.54 -10.86
C ARG A 217 -11.46 -8.78 -9.35
N GLY A 218 -10.30 -8.45 -8.81
CA GLY A 218 -10.11 -8.43 -7.36
C GLY A 218 -10.94 -7.33 -6.70
N GLN A 219 -11.29 -7.54 -5.44
CA GLN A 219 -11.86 -6.51 -4.58
C GLN A 219 -10.77 -5.98 -3.64
N PRO A 220 -10.86 -4.73 -3.14
CA PRO A 220 -9.93 -4.21 -2.14
C PRO A 220 -9.75 -5.13 -0.93
N GLU A 221 -10.79 -5.88 -0.56
CA GLU A 221 -10.79 -6.86 0.53
C GLU A 221 -9.87 -8.06 0.26
N ASP A 222 -9.73 -8.48 -1.00
CA ASP A 222 -8.83 -9.57 -1.37
C ASP A 222 -7.38 -9.21 -1.03
N ILE A 223 -7.01 -7.95 -1.27
CA ILE A 223 -5.68 -7.40 -0.96
C ILE A 223 -5.51 -7.18 0.54
N ALA A 224 -6.55 -6.64 1.20
CA ALA A 224 -6.52 -6.36 2.63
C ALA A 224 -6.33 -7.62 3.48
N LYS A 225 -6.95 -8.74 3.11
CA LYS A 225 -6.76 -10.03 3.79
C LYS A 225 -5.32 -10.54 3.68
N ALA A 226 -4.69 -10.40 2.52
CA ALA A 226 -3.27 -10.73 2.35
C ALA A 226 -2.36 -9.80 3.19
N ALA A 227 -2.70 -8.51 3.27
CA ALA A 227 -1.98 -7.56 4.11
C ALA A 227 -2.12 -7.91 5.61
N VAL A 228 -3.29 -8.32 6.09
CA VAL A 228 -3.48 -8.82 7.48
C VAL A 228 -2.60 -10.03 7.74
N PHE A 229 -2.57 -11.00 6.84
CA PHE A 229 -1.71 -12.18 6.97
C PHE A 229 -0.24 -11.78 7.08
N LEU A 230 0.27 -10.95 6.16
CA LEU A 230 1.66 -10.52 6.17
C LEU A 230 2.02 -9.67 7.40
N ALA A 231 1.07 -8.89 7.92
CA ALA A 231 1.27 -8.07 9.11
C ALA A 231 1.27 -8.89 10.40
N SER A 232 0.69 -10.08 10.40
CA SER A 232 0.54 -10.93 11.57
C SER A 232 1.75 -11.83 11.84
N ASP A 233 1.75 -12.48 12.99
CA ASP A 233 2.76 -13.47 13.38
C ASP A 233 2.66 -14.76 12.55
N ASP A 234 1.53 -15.01 11.87
CA ASP A 234 1.37 -16.13 10.93
C ASP A 234 2.39 -16.06 9.76
N ALA A 235 2.92 -14.87 9.48
CA ALA A 235 3.92 -14.61 8.45
C ALA A 235 5.33 -14.35 9.03
N ALA A 236 5.62 -14.80 10.26
CA ALA A 236 6.88 -14.48 10.95
C ALA A 236 8.15 -14.90 10.19
N TRP A 237 8.07 -15.91 9.32
CA TRP A 237 9.20 -16.41 8.50
C TRP A 237 9.13 -15.95 7.04
N ILE A 238 8.38 -14.87 6.74
CA ILE A 238 8.22 -14.33 5.39
C ILE A 238 8.80 -12.92 5.34
N THR A 239 9.89 -12.74 4.59
CA THR A 239 10.50 -11.43 4.31
C THR A 239 11.19 -11.42 2.95
N GLY A 240 11.18 -10.31 2.26
CA GLY A 240 11.75 -10.16 0.91
C GLY A 240 10.88 -10.71 -0.21
N GLU A 241 9.66 -11.15 0.10
CA GLU A 241 8.78 -11.79 -0.86
C GLU A 241 7.92 -10.79 -1.65
N GLN A 242 7.58 -11.20 -2.87
CA GLN A 242 6.71 -10.48 -3.80
C GLN A 242 5.47 -11.34 -4.05
N ILE A 243 4.45 -11.15 -3.23
CA ILE A 243 3.27 -12.01 -3.21
C ILE A 243 2.22 -11.49 -4.19
N SER A 244 1.96 -12.26 -5.25
CA SER A 244 0.89 -11.96 -6.20
C SER A 244 -0.48 -12.24 -5.59
N VAL A 245 -1.34 -11.22 -5.56
CA VAL A 245 -2.76 -11.33 -5.18
C VAL A 245 -3.59 -10.87 -6.36
N SER A 246 -3.68 -11.72 -7.38
CA SER A 246 -4.13 -11.36 -8.74
C SER A 246 -5.22 -12.26 -9.31
N GLY A 247 -5.73 -13.21 -8.52
CA GLY A 247 -6.67 -14.22 -9.02
C GLY A 247 -6.07 -15.14 -10.10
N GLY A 248 -4.73 -15.27 -10.12
CA GLY A 248 -3.99 -16.06 -11.12
C GLY A 248 -3.59 -15.27 -12.36
N MET A 249 -3.98 -13.99 -12.50
CA MET A 249 -3.67 -13.16 -13.68
C MET A 249 -2.17 -13.07 -13.97
N TYR A 250 -1.35 -13.12 -12.92
CA TYR A 250 0.12 -13.07 -12.99
C TYR A 250 0.75 -14.33 -12.39
N GLY A 251 0.02 -15.45 -12.41
CA GLY A 251 0.55 -16.77 -12.04
C GLY A 251 1.41 -17.33 -13.17
N PHE A 252 2.42 -18.12 -12.82
CA PHE A 252 3.28 -18.88 -13.74
C PHE A 252 2.77 -20.30 -13.86
#